data_3b8190905aeacbabc610fb3f9cd51d75
#
_entry.id   3b8190905aeacbabc610fb3f9cd51d75
#
_cell.length_a   1.000
_cell.length_b   1.000
_cell.length_c   1.000
_cell.angle_alpha   90.00
_cell.angle_beta   90.00
_cell.angle_gamma   90.00
#
_symmetry.space_group_name_H-M   'P 1'
#
loop_
_entity.id
_entity.type
_entity.pdbx_description
1 polymer ?
#
loop_
_entity_poly.entity_id
_entity_poly.type
_entity_poly.pdbx_seq_one_letter_code
_entity_poly.pdbx_strand_id
1 'polypeptide(L)'
;MNDARAIAATLACFVLLLTFGCGGSGSKTNTNTNTIVTSGSNVQPITVGSGPTGNYTNGAFTSVTVCVPATTTCQTIDGVLVDTGSSGLRLLSSALTISLPQQKAGDGNPVVECLPFVSGYTWGPVQTADIQISGEKASAVPIQVMSDTDFPVPGACADRGSSEDTLSALGANGLLGVGNFAQDCGGACVATGAGNPELYYECPASGCVVTGESLAQQVQNPVALFATDNNGVILELPAVTGPEASISGSLIFGIGTQSNNGLSGATVYTVDSDGNFTTSYKSLPYNQSFLDSGSNGLYFLTSSASGIPVCPDAAFFYCPSSTQNLSATNQGANGASGQVSFSVASADNLFNEIGRAHV
;
A
#
# COMPACT_ATOMS: atom_id res chain seq x y z
N MET A 1 -13.49 -21.45 -27.21
CA MET A 1 -12.21 -22.10 -26.90
C MET A 1 -11.62 -21.19 -25.85
N ASN A 2 -11.71 -21.63 -24.59
CA ASN A 2 -11.47 -20.82 -23.40
C ASN A 2 -10.00 -20.93 -23.01
N ASP A 3 -9.25 -19.85 -23.24
CA ASP A 3 -7.96 -19.70 -22.57
C ASP A 3 -8.19 -19.01 -21.22
N ALA A 4 -8.29 -19.84 -20.20
CA ALA A 4 -8.21 -19.38 -18.82
C ALA A 4 -6.78 -18.92 -18.57
N ARG A 5 -6.54 -17.61 -18.59
CA ARG A 5 -5.29 -17.02 -18.11
C ARG A 5 -5.21 -17.31 -16.62
N ALA A 6 -4.26 -18.15 -16.25
CA ALA A 6 -3.87 -18.36 -14.86
C ALA A 6 -3.34 -17.02 -14.32
N ILE A 7 -4.10 -16.39 -13.42
CA ILE A 7 -3.62 -15.24 -12.63
C ILE A 7 -2.60 -15.83 -11.67
N ALA A 8 -1.33 -15.46 -11.86
CA ALA A 8 -0.27 -15.81 -10.93
C ALA A 8 -0.59 -15.15 -9.58
N ALA A 9 -0.82 -15.96 -8.56
CA ALA A 9 -1.00 -15.47 -7.20
C ALA A 9 0.29 -14.80 -6.73
N THR A 10 0.27 -13.50 -6.57
CA THR A 10 1.39 -12.70 -6.08
C THR A 10 1.44 -12.80 -4.56
N LEU A 11 2.60 -13.12 -4.02
CA LEU A 11 2.82 -13.32 -2.59
C LEU A 11 3.18 -11.99 -1.94
N ALA A 12 2.28 -11.44 -1.15
CA ALA A 12 2.60 -10.31 -0.25
C ALA A 12 3.09 -10.88 1.09
N CYS A 13 4.30 -10.52 1.49
CA CYS A 13 4.89 -10.97 2.74
C CYS A 13 5.02 -9.79 3.71
N PHE A 14 4.24 -9.81 4.76
CA PHE A 14 4.38 -8.88 5.89
C PHE A 14 5.56 -9.38 6.74
N VAL A 15 6.66 -8.62 6.78
CA VAL A 15 7.78 -8.98 7.64
C VAL A 15 7.55 -8.39 9.02
N LEU A 16 7.00 -9.19 9.92
CA LEU A 16 7.06 -8.90 11.35
C LEU A 16 8.42 -9.40 11.86
N LEU A 17 9.32 -8.49 12.23
CA LEU A 17 10.59 -8.83 12.85
C LEU A 17 10.35 -9.28 14.30
N LEU A 18 10.09 -10.57 14.49
CA LEU A 18 10.24 -11.22 15.80
C LEU A 18 11.63 -11.82 15.89
N THR A 19 12.55 -11.14 16.56
CA THR A 19 13.84 -11.74 16.96
C THR A 19 13.63 -12.64 18.16
N PHE A 20 13.40 -13.94 17.92
CA PHE A 20 13.63 -14.95 18.94
C PHE A 20 15.02 -15.55 18.75
N GLY A 21 15.97 -15.04 19.52
CA GLY A 21 17.24 -15.71 19.73
C GLY A 21 17.04 -16.89 20.68
N CYS A 22 17.23 -18.11 20.19
CA CYS A 22 17.33 -19.29 21.03
C CYS A 22 18.80 -19.74 21.11
N GLY A 23 19.38 -19.69 22.31
CA GLY A 23 20.65 -20.35 22.55
C GLY A 23 21.43 -19.88 23.76
N GLY A 24 21.38 -20.60 24.87
CA GLY A 24 22.48 -20.74 25.85
C GLY A 24 22.45 -19.86 27.09
N SER A 25 22.04 -20.44 28.20
CA SER A 25 22.40 -20.17 29.60
C SER A 25 23.15 -18.88 29.93
N GLY A 26 22.41 -17.89 30.45
CA GLY A 26 22.97 -16.70 31.08
C GLY A 26 21.84 -15.75 31.40
N SER A 27 21.30 -15.85 32.62
CA SER A 27 20.25 -14.98 33.12
C SER A 27 20.64 -13.51 33.00
N LYS A 28 20.19 -12.85 31.93
CA LYS A 28 19.94 -11.40 31.88
C LYS A 28 18.59 -11.26 31.19
N THR A 29 17.59 -10.94 31.98
CA THR A 29 16.29 -10.46 31.48
C THR A 29 16.54 -9.15 30.73
N ASN A 30 16.86 -9.24 29.43
CA ASN A 30 16.68 -8.14 28.52
C ASN A 30 15.19 -8.14 28.13
N THR A 31 14.40 -7.40 28.89
CA THR A 31 13.13 -6.87 28.39
C THR A 31 13.46 -5.82 27.34
N ASN A 32 13.76 -6.24 26.12
CA ASN A 32 13.61 -5.37 24.96
C ASN A 32 12.11 -5.15 24.76
N THR A 33 11.55 -4.23 25.54
CA THR A 33 10.35 -3.52 25.11
C THR A 33 10.81 -2.71 23.89
N ASN A 34 10.52 -3.17 22.67
CA ASN A 34 10.60 -2.34 21.49
C ASN A 34 9.67 -1.16 21.75
N THR A 35 10.23 -0.05 22.21
CA THR A 35 9.48 1.18 22.43
C THR A 35 9.25 1.78 21.05
N ILE A 36 8.00 1.80 20.59
CA ILE A 36 7.63 2.43 19.32
C ILE A 36 7.97 3.90 19.39
N VAL A 37 8.55 4.43 18.31
CA VAL A 37 8.81 5.84 18.14
C VAL A 37 7.48 6.56 17.93
N THR A 38 7.04 7.35 18.91
CA THR A 38 5.72 8.01 18.87
C THR A 38 5.78 9.52 18.69
N SER A 39 6.99 10.10 18.57
CA SER A 39 7.18 11.55 18.46
C SER A 39 8.37 11.91 17.57
N GLY A 40 8.23 13.02 16.86
CA GLY A 40 9.21 13.57 15.93
C GLY A 40 8.50 14.32 14.81
N SER A 41 9.18 15.27 14.15
CA SER A 41 8.64 15.96 12.98
C SER A 41 8.40 15.04 11.79
N ASN A 42 9.11 13.91 11.77
CA ASN A 42 9.00 12.86 10.74
C ASN A 42 8.14 11.66 11.17
N VAL A 43 7.37 11.78 12.26
CA VAL A 43 6.56 10.68 12.82
C VAL A 43 5.08 10.98 12.71
N GLN A 44 4.38 10.18 11.90
CA GLN A 44 2.94 10.26 11.71
C GLN A 44 2.25 9.09 12.44
N PRO A 45 1.28 9.36 13.32
CA PRO A 45 0.51 8.29 13.96
C PRO A 45 -0.27 7.46 12.93
N ILE A 46 -0.30 6.15 13.13
CA ILE A 46 -1.18 5.23 12.42
C ILE A 46 -2.02 4.42 13.39
N THR A 47 -3.19 4.00 12.95
CA THR A 47 -4.05 3.08 13.68
C THR A 47 -4.40 1.90 12.78
N VAL A 48 -4.05 0.69 13.20
CA VAL A 48 -4.51 -0.54 12.54
C VAL A 48 -5.86 -0.90 13.14
N GLY A 49 -6.87 -1.10 12.28
CA GLY A 49 -8.22 -1.40 12.75
C GLY A 49 -9.23 -1.47 11.60
N SER A 50 -10.50 -1.24 11.94
CA SER A 50 -11.64 -1.42 11.04
C SER A 50 -11.93 -0.25 10.10
N GLY A 51 -11.10 0.78 10.11
CA GLY A 51 -11.20 1.93 9.20
C GLY A 51 -12.47 2.78 9.36
N PRO A 52 -12.67 3.76 8.47
CA PRO A 52 -13.80 4.69 8.55
C PRO A 52 -15.17 4.04 8.34
N THR A 53 -15.24 2.88 7.69
CA THR A 53 -16.48 2.12 7.50
C THR A 53 -16.84 1.22 8.68
N GLY A 54 -15.87 0.97 9.58
CA GLY A 54 -16.00 0.00 10.66
C GLY A 54 -15.93 -1.48 10.21
N ASN A 55 -15.67 -1.74 8.93
CA ASN A 55 -15.70 -3.08 8.33
C ASN A 55 -14.38 -3.51 7.67
N TYR A 56 -13.37 -2.65 7.65
CA TYR A 56 -12.06 -3.01 7.12
C TYR A 56 -11.34 -3.93 8.11
N THR A 57 -10.65 -4.94 7.61
CA THR A 57 -9.85 -5.84 8.46
C THR A 57 -8.38 -5.46 8.36
N ASN A 58 -7.73 -5.19 9.51
CA ASN A 58 -6.28 -4.93 9.60
C ASN A 58 -5.74 -3.78 8.74
N GLY A 59 -6.55 -2.77 8.41
CA GLY A 59 -6.06 -1.61 7.66
C GLY A 59 -5.21 -0.68 8.53
N ALA A 60 -4.08 -0.25 8.03
CA ALA A 60 -3.25 0.77 8.67
C ALA A 60 -3.68 2.16 8.20
N PHE A 61 -4.40 2.90 9.04
CA PHE A 61 -4.98 4.20 8.68
C PHE A 61 -4.23 5.36 9.32
N THR A 62 -4.16 6.45 8.57
CA THR A 62 -3.58 7.73 9.01
C THR A 62 -4.42 8.91 8.55
N SER A 63 -3.98 10.12 8.85
CA SER A 63 -4.52 11.38 8.32
C SER A 63 -3.50 12.07 7.41
N VAL A 64 -4.00 12.73 6.36
CA VAL A 64 -3.21 13.53 5.43
C VAL A 64 -3.85 14.92 5.31
N THR A 65 -3.06 15.98 5.38
CA THR A 65 -3.52 17.33 5.10
C THR A 65 -3.18 17.69 3.65
N VAL A 66 -4.20 18.08 2.90
CA VAL A 66 -4.07 18.59 1.52
C VAL A 66 -4.44 20.06 1.48
N CYS A 67 -3.67 20.85 0.72
CA CYS A 67 -3.92 22.28 0.56
C CYS A 67 -3.99 22.63 -0.93
N VAL A 68 -4.75 23.66 -1.25
CA VAL A 68 -4.68 24.30 -2.57
C VAL A 68 -3.27 24.87 -2.73
N PRO A 69 -2.52 24.52 -3.83
CA PRO A 69 -1.11 24.86 -3.98
C PRO A 69 -0.82 26.34 -3.76
N ALA A 70 0.25 26.60 -3.01
CA ALA A 70 0.72 27.94 -2.65
C ALA A 70 -0.30 28.81 -1.89
N THR A 71 -1.28 28.20 -1.20
CA THR A 71 -2.28 28.90 -0.37
C THR A 71 -2.32 28.34 1.06
N THR A 72 -3.14 28.93 1.91
CA THR A 72 -3.45 28.44 3.26
C THR A 72 -4.80 27.71 3.34
N THR A 73 -5.46 27.49 2.20
CA THR A 73 -6.71 26.74 2.12
C THR A 73 -6.40 25.25 2.18
N CYS A 74 -6.56 24.68 3.35
CA CYS A 74 -6.18 23.27 3.62
C CYS A 74 -7.35 22.51 4.25
N GLN A 75 -7.29 21.19 4.08
CA GLN A 75 -8.19 20.23 4.72
C GLN A 75 -7.40 19.02 5.16
N THR A 76 -7.64 18.54 6.40
CA THR A 76 -7.12 17.25 6.86
C THR A 76 -8.17 16.17 6.59
N ILE A 77 -7.73 15.07 6.04
CA ILE A 77 -8.55 13.90 5.70
C ILE A 77 -8.06 12.74 6.54
N ASP A 78 -8.93 12.22 7.39
CA ASP A 78 -8.69 11.06 8.23
C ASP A 78 -9.06 9.76 7.49
N GLY A 79 -8.65 8.61 8.01
CA GLY A 79 -9.01 7.32 7.45
C GLY A 79 -8.41 7.05 6.07
N VAL A 80 -7.22 7.56 5.81
CA VAL A 80 -6.41 7.27 4.63
C VAL A 80 -5.58 6.03 4.89
N LEU A 81 -5.71 5.00 4.05
CA LEU A 81 -4.99 3.73 4.16
C LEU A 81 -3.53 3.91 3.73
N VAL A 82 -2.61 3.48 4.58
CA VAL A 82 -1.16 3.48 4.26
C VAL A 82 -0.84 2.23 3.45
N ASP A 83 -0.35 2.43 2.24
CA ASP A 83 -0.13 1.36 1.27
C ASP A 83 1.33 1.34 0.77
N THR A 84 2.07 0.30 1.13
CA THR A 84 3.43 0.07 0.63
C THR A 84 3.46 -0.68 -0.69
N GLY A 85 2.33 -1.19 -1.15
CA GLY A 85 2.17 -1.89 -2.43
C GLY A 85 1.91 -0.96 -3.61
N SER A 86 1.61 0.32 -3.37
CA SER A 86 1.40 1.32 -4.42
C SER A 86 2.21 2.60 -4.19
N SER A 87 2.15 3.52 -5.14
CA SER A 87 2.81 4.83 -5.08
C SER A 87 1.81 5.94 -5.40
N GLY A 88 1.82 7.00 -4.58
CA GLY A 88 1.00 8.18 -4.79
C GLY A 88 -0.20 8.31 -3.86
N LEU A 89 -0.67 9.54 -3.73
CA LEU A 89 -1.85 9.86 -2.91
C LEU A 89 -3.11 9.82 -3.78
N ARG A 90 -4.12 9.07 -3.33
CA ARG A 90 -5.44 8.98 -3.94
C ARG A 90 -6.50 9.24 -2.90
N LEU A 91 -7.45 10.14 -3.20
CA LEU A 91 -8.49 10.56 -2.26
C LEU A 91 -9.87 10.44 -2.90
N LEU A 92 -10.86 9.98 -2.16
CA LEU A 92 -12.23 10.00 -2.63
C LEU A 92 -12.70 11.46 -2.76
N SER A 93 -13.37 11.80 -3.87
CA SER A 93 -13.97 13.13 -4.08
C SER A 93 -14.97 13.47 -2.96
N SER A 94 -15.69 12.47 -2.44
CA SER A 94 -16.61 12.61 -1.32
C SER A 94 -15.94 13.00 0.01
N ALA A 95 -14.64 12.78 0.15
CA ALA A 95 -13.87 13.19 1.32
C ALA A 95 -13.29 14.61 1.20
N LEU A 96 -13.34 15.21 0.00
CA LEU A 96 -12.80 16.54 -0.27
C LEU A 96 -13.88 17.60 -0.17
N THR A 97 -13.58 18.70 0.53
CA THR A 97 -14.42 19.90 0.62
C THR A 97 -13.77 21.14 -0.01
N ILE A 98 -12.49 21.04 -0.34
CA ILE A 98 -11.72 22.08 -1.05
C ILE A 98 -11.59 21.71 -2.53
N SER A 99 -11.56 22.70 -3.41
CA SER A 99 -11.32 22.48 -4.85
C SER A 99 -9.84 22.58 -5.15
N LEU A 100 -9.29 21.52 -5.71
CA LEU A 100 -7.89 21.45 -6.14
C LEU A 100 -7.77 21.78 -7.64
N PRO A 101 -6.65 22.36 -8.10
CA PRO A 101 -6.40 22.61 -9.52
C PRO A 101 -6.34 21.33 -10.33
N GLN A 102 -7.12 21.24 -11.40
CA GLN A 102 -7.12 20.14 -12.37
C GLN A 102 -5.83 20.16 -13.18
N GLN A 103 -5.11 19.03 -13.23
CA GLN A 103 -4.00 18.83 -14.14
C GLN A 103 -4.50 18.73 -15.59
N LYS A 104 -3.73 19.30 -16.52
CA LYS A 104 -4.09 19.35 -17.93
C LYS A 104 -2.96 18.81 -18.80
N ALA A 105 -3.34 18.07 -19.83
CA ALA A 105 -2.46 17.68 -20.92
C ALA A 105 -1.98 18.90 -21.73
N GLY A 106 -1.03 18.69 -22.64
CA GLY A 106 -0.43 19.78 -23.42
C GLY A 106 -1.40 20.56 -24.32
N ASP A 107 -2.53 19.97 -24.67
CA ASP A 107 -3.64 20.59 -25.44
C ASP A 107 -4.69 21.27 -24.56
N GLY A 108 -4.55 21.20 -23.23
CA GLY A 108 -5.44 21.83 -22.26
C GLY A 108 -6.58 20.95 -21.76
N ASN A 109 -6.73 19.71 -22.24
CA ASN A 109 -7.71 18.76 -21.76
C ASN A 109 -7.38 18.26 -20.34
N PRO A 110 -8.38 17.94 -19.50
CA PRO A 110 -8.14 17.33 -18.20
C PRO A 110 -7.41 15.98 -18.30
N VAL A 111 -6.47 15.75 -17.40
CA VAL A 111 -5.80 14.45 -17.22
C VAL A 111 -6.55 13.65 -16.16
N VAL A 112 -6.81 12.40 -16.45
CA VAL A 112 -7.54 11.45 -15.60
C VAL A 112 -6.75 10.14 -15.51
N GLU A 113 -6.76 9.51 -14.37
CA GLU A 113 -6.05 8.25 -14.14
C GLU A 113 -7.02 7.07 -13.96
N CYS A 114 -6.64 5.92 -14.53
CA CYS A 114 -7.21 4.60 -14.29
C CYS A 114 -6.14 3.73 -13.65
N LEU A 115 -6.13 3.57 -12.34
CA LEU A 115 -5.16 2.70 -11.67
C LEU A 115 -5.79 1.34 -11.33
N PRO A 116 -5.24 0.22 -11.84
CA PRO A 116 -5.67 -1.11 -11.46
C PRO A 116 -5.05 -1.55 -10.13
N PHE A 117 -5.87 -2.20 -9.31
CA PHE A 117 -5.48 -2.97 -8.13
C PHE A 117 -5.83 -4.45 -8.33
N VAL A 118 -5.39 -5.31 -7.43
CA VAL A 118 -5.77 -6.74 -7.47
C VAL A 118 -7.28 -6.92 -7.30
N SER A 119 -7.92 -6.05 -6.51
CA SER A 119 -9.36 -6.08 -6.21
C SER A 119 -10.23 -5.39 -7.25
N GLY A 120 -9.65 -4.48 -8.05
CA GLY A 120 -10.42 -3.68 -9.01
C GLY A 120 -9.63 -2.52 -9.60
N TYR A 121 -10.28 -1.38 -9.78
CA TYR A 121 -9.63 -0.16 -10.28
C TYR A 121 -10.14 1.09 -9.59
N THR A 122 -9.33 2.14 -9.61
CA THR A 122 -9.76 3.51 -9.30
C THR A 122 -9.77 4.35 -10.57
N TRP A 123 -10.72 5.28 -10.65
CA TRP A 123 -10.86 6.24 -11.75
C TRP A 123 -11.13 7.64 -11.22
N GLY A 124 -10.44 8.62 -11.75
CA GLY A 124 -10.67 10.02 -11.40
C GLY A 124 -9.60 10.98 -11.91
N PRO A 125 -9.88 12.29 -11.92
CA PRO A 125 -8.96 13.31 -12.38
C PRO A 125 -7.68 13.35 -11.56
N VAL A 126 -6.58 13.66 -12.24
CA VAL A 126 -5.32 14.04 -11.60
C VAL A 126 -5.41 15.52 -11.27
N GLN A 127 -5.29 15.85 -9.99
CA GLN A 127 -5.30 17.21 -9.48
C GLN A 127 -4.00 17.51 -8.74
N THR A 128 -3.70 18.77 -8.52
CA THR A 128 -2.45 19.18 -7.86
C THR A 128 -2.73 19.69 -6.46
N ALA A 129 -1.98 19.21 -5.45
CA ALA A 129 -2.10 19.63 -4.07
C ALA A 129 -0.74 19.86 -3.41
N ASP A 130 -0.69 20.76 -2.42
CA ASP A 130 0.39 20.72 -1.43
C ASP A 130 -0.01 19.72 -0.33
N ILE A 131 0.91 18.81 0.01
CA ILE A 131 0.68 17.73 0.97
C ILE A 131 1.45 18.01 2.25
N GLN A 132 0.80 17.80 3.40
CA GLN A 132 1.43 17.89 4.71
C GLN A 132 1.09 16.63 5.51
N ILE A 133 2.13 15.95 6.01
CA ILE A 133 1.98 14.76 6.86
C ILE A 133 3.01 14.88 7.98
N SER A 134 2.55 14.95 9.24
CA SER A 134 3.39 15.31 10.38
C SER A 134 4.07 16.68 10.16
N GLY A 135 5.40 16.77 10.28
CA GLY A 135 6.17 17.98 9.96
C GLY A 135 6.67 18.05 8.52
N GLU A 136 6.43 17.01 7.71
CA GLU A 136 6.89 16.93 6.33
C GLU A 136 5.92 17.60 5.36
N LYS A 137 6.47 18.15 4.27
CA LYS A 137 5.72 18.85 3.22
C LYS A 137 6.23 18.51 1.83
N ALA A 138 5.29 18.32 0.91
CA ALA A 138 5.54 18.24 -0.50
C ALA A 138 4.63 19.23 -1.24
N SER A 139 5.17 20.00 -2.18
CA SER A 139 4.43 21.06 -2.87
C SER A 139 4.06 20.66 -4.28
N ALA A 140 2.88 21.09 -4.72
CA ALA A 140 2.36 20.88 -6.08
C ALA A 140 2.41 19.41 -6.54
N VAL A 141 2.03 18.50 -5.66
CA VAL A 141 2.04 17.05 -5.91
C VAL A 141 0.84 16.65 -6.77
N PRO A 142 1.03 15.95 -7.91
CA PRO A 142 -0.06 15.30 -8.62
C PRO A 142 -0.67 14.18 -7.75
N ILE A 143 -1.98 14.22 -7.55
CA ILE A 143 -2.77 13.24 -6.80
C ILE A 143 -3.98 12.83 -7.61
N GLN A 144 -4.50 11.62 -7.41
CA GLN A 144 -5.79 11.21 -7.98
C GLN A 144 -6.95 11.60 -7.05
N VAL A 145 -8.01 12.18 -7.62
CA VAL A 145 -9.28 12.39 -6.93
C VAL A 145 -10.31 11.40 -7.50
N MET A 146 -10.55 10.32 -6.74
CA MET A 146 -11.39 9.20 -7.18
C MET A 146 -12.87 9.53 -7.13
N SER A 147 -13.68 8.89 -8.00
CA SER A 147 -15.16 9.04 -8.04
C SER A 147 -15.64 10.44 -8.45
N ASP A 148 -14.90 11.10 -9.33
CA ASP A 148 -15.39 12.34 -9.94
C ASP A 148 -16.28 11.96 -11.13
N THR A 149 -17.57 12.32 -11.03
CA THR A 149 -18.59 11.96 -12.01
C THR A 149 -18.54 12.75 -13.31
N ASP A 150 -17.68 13.78 -13.39
CA ASP A 150 -17.52 14.60 -14.60
C ASP A 150 -16.81 13.83 -15.72
N PHE A 151 -16.13 12.73 -15.40
CA PHE A 151 -15.35 11.94 -16.35
C PHE A 151 -15.91 10.50 -16.44
N PRO A 152 -16.60 10.15 -17.55
CA PRO A 152 -17.11 8.79 -17.72
C PRO A 152 -15.96 7.78 -17.86
N VAL A 153 -16.09 6.65 -17.16
CA VAL A 153 -15.08 5.58 -17.17
C VAL A 153 -14.99 4.94 -18.56
N PRO A 154 -13.82 4.92 -19.21
CA PRO A 154 -13.62 4.19 -20.46
C PRO A 154 -13.75 2.67 -20.28
N GLY A 155 -14.23 1.96 -21.32
CA GLY A 155 -14.35 0.50 -21.27
C GLY A 155 -13.05 -0.21 -20.90
N ALA A 156 -11.92 0.24 -21.45
CA ALA A 156 -10.60 -0.31 -21.13
C ALA A 156 -10.19 -0.17 -19.64
N CYS A 157 -10.71 0.83 -18.95
CA CYS A 157 -10.55 0.96 -17.51
C CYS A 157 -11.55 0.06 -16.76
N ALA A 158 -12.82 0.09 -17.13
CA ALA A 158 -13.88 -0.70 -16.49
C ALA A 158 -13.63 -2.22 -16.59
N ASP A 159 -13.00 -2.68 -17.67
CA ASP A 159 -12.65 -4.10 -17.88
C ASP A 159 -11.56 -4.60 -16.92
N ARG A 160 -10.93 -3.72 -16.13
CA ARG A 160 -9.88 -4.08 -15.15
C ARG A 160 -10.44 -4.68 -13.86
N GLY A 161 -11.74 -4.61 -13.61
CA GLY A 161 -12.39 -5.21 -12.44
C GLY A 161 -13.53 -4.37 -11.89
N SER A 162 -13.78 -4.49 -10.60
CA SER A 162 -14.77 -3.67 -9.90
C SER A 162 -14.23 -2.28 -9.59
N SER A 163 -15.11 -1.24 -9.61
CA SER A 163 -14.71 0.10 -9.16
C SER A 163 -14.50 0.10 -7.64
N GLU A 164 -13.37 0.67 -7.21
CA GLU A 164 -13.01 0.91 -5.80
C GLU A 164 -13.28 2.38 -5.39
N ASP A 165 -14.03 3.13 -6.19
CA ASP A 165 -14.19 4.59 -6.08
C ASP A 165 -15.22 5.05 -5.05
N THR A 166 -15.65 4.20 -4.13
CA THR A 166 -16.58 4.56 -3.06
C THR A 166 -16.02 4.21 -1.69
N LEU A 167 -16.47 4.92 -0.66
CA LEU A 167 -16.07 4.61 0.71
C LEU A 167 -16.39 3.16 1.11
N SER A 168 -17.50 2.60 0.61
CA SER A 168 -17.89 1.22 0.91
C SER A 168 -17.06 0.18 0.16
N ALA A 169 -16.60 0.47 -1.05
CA ALA A 169 -15.76 -0.42 -1.85
C ALA A 169 -14.29 -0.37 -1.39
N LEU A 170 -13.75 0.84 -1.24
CA LEU A 170 -12.37 1.06 -0.83
C LEU A 170 -12.15 0.76 0.68
N GLY A 171 -13.15 0.99 1.52
CA GLY A 171 -13.04 0.90 2.97
C GLY A 171 -12.24 2.03 3.63
N ALA A 172 -11.82 3.03 2.87
CA ALA A 172 -10.97 4.15 3.26
C ALA A 172 -11.43 5.45 2.60
N ASN A 173 -11.05 6.61 3.14
CA ASN A 173 -11.23 7.91 2.49
C ASN A 173 -10.18 8.19 1.41
N GLY A 174 -9.18 7.35 1.29
CA GLY A 174 -8.12 7.42 0.30
C GLY A 174 -7.01 6.43 0.57
N LEU A 175 -6.02 6.43 -0.31
CA LEU A 175 -4.81 5.61 -0.26
C LEU A 175 -3.58 6.52 -0.25
N LEU A 176 -2.69 6.31 0.70
CA LEU A 176 -1.36 6.91 0.76
C LEU A 176 -0.35 5.85 0.31
N GLY A 177 -0.07 5.80 -0.99
CA GLY A 177 0.92 4.93 -1.60
C GLY A 177 2.33 5.41 -1.27
N VAL A 178 3.04 4.65 -0.43
CA VAL A 178 4.40 4.92 0.05
C VAL A 178 5.39 3.83 -0.36
N GLY A 179 5.10 3.11 -1.43
CA GLY A 179 5.93 2.04 -1.97
C GLY A 179 7.27 2.51 -2.52
N ASN A 180 7.97 1.59 -3.18
CA ASN A 180 9.36 1.77 -3.59
C ASN A 180 9.57 2.75 -4.75
N PHE A 181 8.51 3.17 -5.45
CA PHE A 181 8.59 4.01 -6.63
C PHE A 181 8.19 5.45 -6.34
N ALA A 182 8.87 6.40 -6.99
CA ALA A 182 8.52 7.81 -6.89
C ALA A 182 7.24 8.16 -7.69
N GLN A 183 7.01 7.48 -8.80
CA GLN A 183 5.80 7.59 -9.63
C GLN A 183 5.07 6.24 -9.67
N ASP A 184 3.80 6.27 -9.91
CA ASP A 184 2.93 5.08 -9.97
C ASP A 184 3.11 4.25 -11.25
N CYS A 185 3.55 4.88 -12.34
CA CYS A 185 3.78 4.22 -13.63
C CYS A 185 5.23 4.31 -14.11
N GLY A 186 5.91 5.41 -13.86
CA GLY A 186 7.27 5.63 -14.30
C GLY A 186 7.40 5.77 -15.82
N GLY A 187 8.51 5.26 -16.37
CA GLY A 187 8.86 5.45 -17.79
C GLY A 187 7.87 4.84 -18.79
N ALA A 188 7.11 3.83 -18.38
CA ALA A 188 6.15 3.14 -19.26
C ALA A 188 4.98 4.04 -19.67
N CYS A 189 4.59 5.02 -18.86
CA CYS A 189 3.50 5.95 -19.14
C CYS A 189 3.95 7.26 -19.80
N VAL A 190 5.23 7.45 -20.09
CA VAL A 190 5.70 8.74 -20.65
C VAL A 190 5.26 8.95 -22.09
N ALA A 191 5.14 7.89 -22.87
CA ALA A 191 4.71 7.93 -24.27
C ALA A 191 3.50 7.03 -24.51
N THR A 192 2.68 7.41 -25.47
CA THR A 192 1.58 6.54 -25.94
C THR A 192 2.09 5.43 -26.85
N GLY A 193 1.33 4.35 -26.98
CA GLY A 193 1.60 3.25 -27.90
C GLY A 193 2.02 1.94 -27.24
N ALA A 194 2.71 1.08 -27.99
CA ALA A 194 3.06 -0.25 -27.50
C ALA A 194 3.91 -0.21 -26.22
N GLY A 195 3.46 -0.90 -25.18
CA GLY A 195 4.12 -0.96 -23.88
C GLY A 195 3.62 0.07 -22.85
N ASN A 196 2.78 1.03 -23.26
CA ASN A 196 2.08 1.88 -22.29
C ASN A 196 0.98 1.06 -21.60
N PRO A 197 0.94 1.01 -20.26
CA PRO A 197 -0.09 0.25 -19.52
C PRO A 197 -1.46 0.92 -19.50
N GLU A 198 -1.63 2.06 -20.20
CA GLU A 198 -2.89 2.80 -20.34
C GLU A 198 -3.48 3.25 -18.99
N LEU A 199 -2.64 3.81 -18.14
CA LEU A 199 -3.10 4.36 -16.85
C LEU A 199 -3.63 5.78 -16.99
N TYR A 200 -3.07 6.60 -17.89
CA TYR A 200 -3.42 8.01 -18.04
C TYR A 200 -4.26 8.26 -19.28
N TYR A 201 -5.24 9.13 -19.11
CA TYR A 201 -6.18 9.54 -20.15
C TYR A 201 -6.27 11.07 -20.18
N GLU A 202 -6.36 11.65 -21.37
CA GLU A 202 -6.86 12.98 -21.55
C GLU A 202 -8.35 12.92 -21.88
N CYS A 203 -9.15 13.83 -21.31
CA CYS A 203 -10.61 13.78 -21.42
C CYS A 203 -11.18 15.04 -22.05
N PRO A 204 -11.10 15.21 -23.40
CA PRO A 204 -11.88 16.22 -24.10
C PRO A 204 -13.38 15.93 -24.01
N ALA A 205 -14.21 16.90 -24.37
CA ALA A 205 -15.68 16.74 -24.38
C ALA A 205 -16.18 15.59 -25.26
N SER A 206 -15.37 15.08 -26.19
CA SER A 206 -15.67 13.96 -27.07
C SER A 206 -15.48 12.57 -26.42
N GLY A 207 -14.90 12.52 -25.21
CA GLY A 207 -14.59 11.28 -24.47
C GLY A 207 -13.10 11.13 -24.15
N CYS A 208 -12.79 10.29 -23.18
CA CYS A 208 -11.42 10.09 -22.71
C CYS A 208 -10.64 9.16 -23.65
N VAL A 209 -9.39 9.51 -23.93
CA VAL A 209 -8.45 8.74 -24.75
C VAL A 209 -7.12 8.59 -24.00
N VAL A 210 -6.44 7.45 -24.21
CA VAL A 210 -5.14 7.17 -23.58
C VAL A 210 -4.14 8.26 -23.95
N THR A 211 -3.43 8.79 -22.96
CA THR A 211 -2.35 9.77 -23.14
C THR A 211 -1.06 9.30 -22.49
N GLY A 212 0.06 9.95 -22.83
CA GLY A 212 1.32 9.83 -22.13
C GLY A 212 1.48 10.96 -21.13
N GLU A 213 2.00 10.65 -19.94
CA GLU A 213 2.26 11.63 -18.91
C GLU A 213 3.74 11.67 -18.52
N SER A 214 4.32 12.87 -18.47
CA SER A 214 5.70 13.05 -18.01
C SER A 214 5.84 12.58 -16.55
N LEU A 215 7.03 12.13 -16.15
CA LEU A 215 7.27 11.65 -14.77
C LEU A 215 6.83 12.66 -13.70
N ALA A 216 6.99 13.96 -13.96
CA ALA A 216 6.59 15.01 -13.02
C ALA A 216 5.07 15.24 -12.93
N GLN A 217 4.31 14.75 -13.91
CA GLN A 217 2.87 14.89 -14.01
C GLN A 217 2.10 13.62 -13.66
N GLN A 218 2.79 12.48 -13.52
CA GLN A 218 2.20 11.25 -12.99
C GLN A 218 1.88 11.41 -11.51
N VAL A 219 0.94 10.63 -10.99
CA VAL A 219 0.65 10.57 -9.55
C VAL A 219 1.89 10.11 -8.81
N GLN A 220 2.33 10.87 -7.81
CA GLN A 220 3.62 10.68 -7.18
C GLN A 220 3.49 10.30 -5.71
N ASN A 221 4.42 9.44 -5.27
CA ASN A 221 4.65 9.19 -3.85
C ASN A 221 5.09 10.50 -3.17
N PRO A 222 4.26 11.09 -2.28
CA PRO A 222 4.57 12.38 -1.68
C PRO A 222 5.85 12.34 -0.83
N VAL A 223 6.21 11.18 -0.29
CA VAL A 223 7.43 11.00 0.51
C VAL A 223 8.67 11.33 -0.33
N ALA A 224 8.71 10.90 -1.59
CA ALA A 224 9.84 11.18 -2.49
C ALA A 224 10.05 12.69 -2.77
N LEU A 225 9.04 13.50 -2.47
CA LEU A 225 9.04 14.95 -2.71
C LEU A 225 9.25 15.77 -1.43
N PHE A 226 9.41 15.15 -0.26
CA PHE A 226 9.75 15.87 0.96
C PHE A 226 11.13 16.52 0.87
N ALA A 227 11.33 17.64 1.55
CA ALA A 227 12.61 18.33 1.55
C ALA A 227 13.69 17.53 2.31
N THR A 228 13.27 16.79 3.33
CA THR A 228 14.07 15.87 4.15
C THR A 228 13.31 14.57 4.28
N ASP A 229 13.93 13.52 4.85
CA ASP A 229 13.25 12.25 5.15
C ASP A 229 12.53 11.61 3.94
N ASN A 230 13.10 11.78 2.73
CA ASN A 230 12.47 11.48 1.45
C ASN A 230 12.95 10.17 0.80
N ASN A 231 13.66 9.33 1.53
CA ASN A 231 14.28 8.11 1.02
C ASN A 231 13.56 6.82 1.42
N GLY A 232 12.34 6.93 1.91
CA GLY A 232 11.49 5.79 2.29
C GLY A 232 10.76 6.01 3.60
N VAL A 233 10.11 4.96 4.08
CA VAL A 233 9.32 4.97 5.32
C VAL A 233 9.61 3.74 6.18
N ILE A 234 9.33 3.85 7.48
CA ILE A 234 9.30 2.74 8.43
C ILE A 234 7.87 2.65 8.97
N LEU A 235 7.22 1.50 8.81
CA LEU A 235 6.01 1.17 9.55
C LEU A 235 6.40 0.44 10.84
N GLU A 236 6.05 1.03 11.98
CA GLU A 236 6.35 0.48 13.28
C GLU A 236 5.07 0.21 14.07
N LEU A 237 4.86 -1.07 14.42
CA LEU A 237 3.70 -1.55 15.17
C LEU A 237 4.14 -2.28 16.42
N PRO A 238 3.38 -2.20 17.53
CA PRO A 238 3.69 -2.98 18.73
C PRO A 238 3.42 -4.47 18.49
N ALA A 239 4.15 -5.30 19.21
CA ALA A 239 3.81 -6.72 19.30
C ALA A 239 2.49 -6.89 20.03
N VAL A 240 1.63 -7.78 19.53
CA VAL A 240 0.36 -8.16 20.16
C VAL A 240 0.39 -9.64 20.54
N THR A 241 -0.32 -9.99 21.61
CA THR A 241 -0.40 -11.38 22.11
C THR A 241 -1.72 -12.05 21.72
N GLY A 242 -2.61 -11.33 21.07
CA GLY A 242 -3.92 -11.79 20.63
C GLY A 242 -4.67 -10.72 19.85
N PRO A 243 -5.93 -10.96 19.49
CA PRO A 243 -6.77 -10.00 18.78
C PRO A 243 -6.99 -8.73 19.62
N GLU A 244 -6.83 -7.56 18.98
CA GLU A 244 -7.07 -6.25 19.56
C GLU A 244 -8.13 -5.50 18.73
N ALA A 245 -8.93 -4.65 19.37
CA ALA A 245 -9.89 -3.82 18.66
C ALA A 245 -9.23 -2.82 17.72
N SER A 246 -8.08 -2.32 18.11
CA SER A 246 -7.19 -1.49 17.30
C SER A 246 -5.79 -1.47 17.90
N ILE A 247 -4.79 -1.19 17.06
CA ILE A 247 -3.38 -1.07 17.45
C ILE A 247 -2.88 0.28 16.96
N SER A 248 -2.28 1.06 17.86
CA SER A 248 -1.59 2.30 17.50
C SER A 248 -0.13 2.02 17.15
N GLY A 249 0.35 2.63 16.09
CA GLY A 249 1.71 2.55 15.60
C GLY A 249 2.18 3.86 15.00
N SER A 250 3.26 3.80 14.25
CA SER A 250 3.87 4.96 13.62
C SER A 250 4.29 4.70 12.19
N LEU A 251 4.02 5.65 11.33
CA LEU A 251 4.63 5.81 10.02
C LEU A 251 5.75 6.85 10.17
N ILE A 252 6.99 6.42 10.02
CA ILE A 252 8.16 7.27 10.22
C ILE A 252 8.77 7.54 8.84
N PHE A 253 8.91 8.81 8.49
CA PHE A 253 9.51 9.21 7.23
C PHE A 253 11.04 9.24 7.32
N GLY A 254 11.70 8.85 6.24
CA GLY A 254 13.13 8.71 6.14
C GLY A 254 13.68 7.41 6.71
N ILE A 255 14.84 6.99 6.21
CA ILE A 255 15.60 5.83 6.69
C ILE A 255 17.03 6.28 6.93
N GLY A 256 17.47 6.28 8.20
CA GLY A 256 18.80 6.71 8.58
C GLY A 256 19.07 8.22 8.42
N THR A 257 18.04 9.05 8.32
CA THR A 257 18.10 10.49 8.13
C THR A 257 18.05 11.25 9.46
N GLN A 258 17.44 10.66 10.49
CA GLN A 258 17.33 11.21 11.83
C GLN A 258 17.73 10.16 12.88
N SER A 259 17.81 10.57 14.15
CA SER A 259 18.19 9.67 15.26
C SER A 259 17.15 8.61 15.59
N ASN A 260 15.90 8.81 15.15
CA ASN A 260 14.75 7.95 15.44
C ASN A 260 14.42 6.95 14.32
N ASN A 261 15.10 7.00 13.17
CA ASN A 261 14.79 6.17 12.00
C ASN A 261 15.99 5.38 11.44
N GLY A 262 16.97 5.08 12.30
CA GLY A 262 18.12 4.25 11.92
C GLY A 262 17.76 2.79 11.72
N LEU A 263 18.50 2.09 10.85
CA LEU A 263 18.26 0.67 10.54
C LEU A 263 18.55 -0.29 11.70
N SER A 264 19.21 0.18 12.74
CA SER A 264 19.49 -0.61 13.98
C SER A 264 20.02 -2.03 13.74
N GLY A 265 20.80 -2.23 12.67
CA GLY A 265 21.36 -3.52 12.29
C GLY A 265 20.41 -4.44 11.52
N ALA A 266 19.28 -3.94 11.03
CA ALA A 266 18.38 -4.70 10.15
C ALA A 266 19.10 -5.15 8.87
N THR A 267 18.80 -6.37 8.41
CA THR A 267 19.26 -6.84 7.11
C THR A 267 18.44 -6.18 6.00
N VAL A 268 19.13 -5.53 5.07
CA VAL A 268 18.49 -4.86 3.93
C VAL A 268 18.35 -5.86 2.78
N TYR A 269 17.13 -6.05 2.30
CA TYR A 269 16.80 -6.78 1.08
C TYR A 269 16.48 -5.75 -0.01
N THR A 270 17.28 -5.72 -1.08
CA THR A 270 16.94 -4.87 -2.23
C THR A 270 15.90 -5.58 -3.09
N VAL A 271 15.08 -4.79 -3.77
CA VAL A 271 14.10 -5.30 -4.74
C VAL A 271 14.65 -5.16 -6.17
N ASP A 272 14.04 -5.87 -7.12
CA ASP A 272 14.31 -5.71 -8.55
C ASP A 272 13.66 -4.43 -9.12
N SER A 273 13.73 -4.26 -10.46
CA SER A 273 13.14 -3.10 -11.14
C SER A 273 11.63 -2.99 -11.01
N ASP A 274 10.96 -4.09 -10.70
CA ASP A 274 9.51 -4.19 -10.57
C ASP A 274 9.05 -4.13 -9.09
N GLY A 275 9.99 -3.92 -8.16
CA GLY A 275 9.72 -3.85 -6.72
C GLY A 275 9.64 -5.21 -6.02
N ASN A 276 10.07 -6.30 -6.68
CA ASN A 276 9.95 -7.64 -6.15
C ASN A 276 11.25 -8.14 -5.50
N PHE A 277 11.08 -9.10 -4.59
CA PHE A 277 12.12 -9.97 -4.06
C PHE A 277 11.69 -11.44 -4.21
N THR A 278 12.60 -12.38 -3.94
CA THR A 278 12.31 -13.81 -4.02
C THR A 278 11.94 -14.36 -2.66
N THR A 279 10.82 -15.09 -2.58
CA THR A 279 10.48 -15.93 -1.43
C THR A 279 10.59 -17.40 -1.80
N SER A 280 11.35 -18.17 -1.03
CA SER A 280 11.44 -19.63 -1.19
C SER A 280 10.61 -20.34 -0.13
N TYR A 281 9.66 -21.17 -0.56
CA TYR A 281 8.85 -22.00 0.30
C TYR A 281 8.95 -23.47 -0.13
N LYS A 282 9.26 -24.38 0.81
CA LYS A 282 9.52 -25.80 0.52
C LYS A 282 10.52 -25.98 -0.63
N SER A 283 11.57 -25.18 -0.65
CA SER A 283 12.63 -25.15 -1.67
C SER A 283 12.18 -24.72 -3.09
N LEU A 284 10.97 -24.22 -3.26
CA LEU A 284 10.49 -23.63 -4.51
C LEU A 284 10.60 -22.11 -4.45
N PRO A 285 11.26 -21.45 -5.42
CA PRO A 285 11.36 -19.99 -5.45
C PRO A 285 10.12 -19.37 -6.08
N TYR A 286 9.71 -18.22 -5.52
CA TYR A 286 8.63 -17.34 -5.99
C TYR A 286 9.21 -15.93 -6.11
N ASN A 287 9.44 -15.48 -7.33
CA ASN A 287 10.25 -14.29 -7.64
C ASN A 287 9.45 -12.98 -7.65
N GLN A 288 8.14 -13.03 -7.44
CA GLN A 288 7.25 -11.87 -7.49
C GLN A 288 6.63 -11.60 -6.12
N SER A 289 7.46 -11.63 -5.08
CA SER A 289 7.05 -11.30 -3.72
C SER A 289 7.29 -9.82 -3.47
N PHE A 290 6.35 -9.15 -2.81
CA PHE A 290 6.44 -7.74 -2.46
C PHE A 290 5.81 -7.47 -1.10
N LEU A 291 6.04 -6.27 -0.55
CA LEU A 291 5.45 -5.81 0.72
C LEU A 291 4.26 -4.91 0.41
N ASP A 292 3.12 -5.23 1.03
CA ASP A 292 1.87 -4.51 0.81
C ASP A 292 1.11 -4.34 2.14
N SER A 293 1.22 -3.14 2.72
CA SER A 293 0.49 -2.77 3.94
C SER A 293 -0.96 -2.34 3.66
N GLY A 294 -1.32 -2.14 2.38
CA GLY A 294 -2.69 -1.90 1.93
C GLY A 294 -3.53 -3.17 1.92
N SER A 295 -2.89 -4.32 1.83
CA SER A 295 -3.56 -5.62 1.94
C SER A 295 -3.96 -5.93 3.38
N ASN A 296 -5.16 -6.49 3.55
CA ASN A 296 -5.75 -6.80 4.86
C ASN A 296 -5.34 -8.16 5.43
N GLY A 297 -4.39 -8.84 4.82
CA GLY A 297 -3.90 -10.15 5.23
C GLY A 297 -2.63 -10.56 4.50
N LEU A 298 -2.00 -11.62 5.00
CA LEU A 298 -0.86 -12.25 4.34
C LEU A 298 -1.37 -13.12 3.18
N TYR A 299 -1.16 -12.67 1.94
CA TYR A 299 -1.44 -13.48 0.77
C TYR A 299 -0.30 -14.46 0.52
N PHE A 300 -0.67 -15.74 0.42
CA PHE A 300 0.26 -16.84 0.30
C PHE A 300 -0.07 -17.67 -0.96
N LEU A 301 0.46 -18.86 -1.07
CA LEU A 301 0.30 -19.73 -2.23
C LEU A 301 -1.13 -20.27 -2.36
N THR A 302 -1.46 -20.83 -3.52
CA THR A 302 -2.72 -21.57 -3.69
C THR A 302 -2.79 -22.81 -2.77
N SER A 303 -3.99 -23.29 -2.47
CA SER A 303 -4.19 -24.50 -1.67
C SER A 303 -3.45 -25.71 -2.26
N SER A 304 -3.39 -25.83 -3.59
CA SER A 304 -2.67 -26.91 -4.26
C SER A 304 -1.15 -26.84 -4.04
N ALA A 305 -0.57 -25.65 -3.96
CA ALA A 305 0.86 -25.46 -3.73
C ALA A 305 1.23 -25.53 -2.24
N SER A 306 0.41 -24.97 -1.37
CA SER A 306 0.65 -24.95 0.08
C SER A 306 0.30 -26.28 0.76
N GLY A 307 -0.73 -26.96 0.27
CA GLY A 307 -1.36 -28.11 0.91
C GLY A 307 -2.32 -27.72 2.04
N ILE A 308 -2.67 -26.41 2.17
CA ILE A 308 -3.56 -25.91 3.20
C ILE A 308 -4.97 -25.77 2.62
N PRO A 309 -6.02 -26.33 3.27
CA PRO A 309 -7.37 -26.26 2.76
C PRO A 309 -7.91 -24.82 2.78
N VAL A 310 -8.68 -24.45 1.75
CA VAL A 310 -9.42 -23.18 1.71
C VAL A 310 -10.73 -23.28 2.49
N CYS A 311 -11.30 -22.11 2.83
CA CYS A 311 -12.60 -22.04 3.46
C CYS A 311 -13.71 -22.44 2.47
N PRO A 312 -14.74 -23.19 2.90
CA PRO A 312 -15.84 -23.63 2.03
C PRO A 312 -16.62 -22.48 1.39
N ASP A 313 -16.87 -21.43 2.15
CA ASP A 313 -17.69 -20.28 1.73
C ASP A 313 -16.83 -19.06 1.30
N ALA A 314 -15.51 -19.15 1.41
CA ALA A 314 -14.56 -18.07 1.09
C ALA A 314 -13.24 -18.63 0.54
N ALA A 315 -13.28 -19.14 -0.68
CA ALA A 315 -12.17 -19.89 -1.31
C ALA A 315 -10.87 -19.08 -1.52
N PHE A 316 -10.88 -17.78 -1.27
CA PHE A 316 -9.69 -16.93 -1.27
C PHE A 316 -8.90 -16.99 0.04
N PHE A 317 -9.46 -17.59 1.09
CA PHE A 317 -8.86 -17.70 2.41
C PHE A 317 -8.61 -19.15 2.79
N TYR A 318 -7.64 -19.38 3.67
CA TYR A 318 -7.35 -20.69 4.23
C TYR A 318 -8.20 -20.98 5.47
N CYS A 319 -8.65 -22.24 5.58
CA CYS A 319 -9.34 -22.76 6.76
C CYS A 319 -8.75 -24.11 7.19
N PRO A 320 -7.49 -24.14 7.68
CA PRO A 320 -6.94 -25.37 8.24
C PRO A 320 -7.69 -25.75 9.52
N SER A 321 -7.80 -27.06 9.82
CA SER A 321 -8.43 -27.58 11.05
C SER A 321 -7.66 -27.21 12.32
N SER A 322 -6.42 -26.84 12.21
CA SER A 322 -5.56 -26.32 13.30
C SER A 322 -4.55 -25.32 12.73
N THR A 323 -4.13 -24.36 13.56
CA THR A 323 -3.10 -23.39 13.17
C THR A 323 -1.84 -24.07 12.66
N GLN A 324 -1.38 -23.67 11.48
CA GLN A 324 -0.16 -24.16 10.83
C GLN A 324 0.96 -23.16 11.07
N ASN A 325 2.04 -23.60 11.71
CA ASN A 325 3.26 -22.80 11.85
C ASN A 325 4.19 -23.09 10.67
N LEU A 326 4.48 -22.07 9.89
CA LEU A 326 5.19 -22.17 8.63
C LEU A 326 6.42 -21.27 8.65
N SER A 327 7.32 -21.52 7.71
CA SER A 327 8.45 -20.63 7.45
C SER A 327 8.78 -20.60 5.97
N ALA A 328 9.28 -19.45 5.53
CA ALA A 328 9.81 -19.23 4.20
C ALA A 328 11.14 -18.49 4.29
N THR A 329 11.93 -18.48 3.22
CA THR A 329 13.17 -17.71 3.14
C THR A 329 12.98 -16.60 2.12
N ASN A 330 13.14 -15.35 2.55
CA ASN A 330 13.17 -14.20 1.66
C ASN A 330 14.61 -13.91 1.23
N GLN A 331 14.79 -13.53 -0.03
CA GLN A 331 16.05 -13.14 -0.61
C GLN A 331 15.89 -11.90 -1.46
N GLY A 332 16.64 -10.85 -1.13
CA GLY A 332 16.70 -9.63 -1.93
C GLY A 332 17.53 -9.81 -3.20
N ALA A 333 17.38 -8.89 -4.15
CA ALA A 333 18.18 -8.84 -5.38
C ALA A 333 19.69 -8.69 -5.09
N ASN A 334 20.06 -8.12 -3.93
CA ASN A 334 21.45 -8.06 -3.44
C ASN A 334 22.00 -9.38 -2.88
N GLY A 335 21.20 -10.47 -2.91
CA GLY A 335 21.58 -11.78 -2.38
C GLY A 335 21.45 -11.92 -0.85
N ALA A 336 21.16 -10.85 -0.11
CA ALA A 336 20.84 -10.92 1.31
C ALA A 336 19.62 -11.81 1.52
N SER A 337 19.65 -12.72 2.50
CA SER A 337 18.56 -13.65 2.74
C SER A 337 18.29 -13.86 4.23
N GLY A 338 17.05 -14.22 4.56
CA GLY A 338 16.65 -14.53 5.93
C GLY A 338 15.34 -15.32 5.98
N GLN A 339 15.19 -16.09 7.05
CA GLN A 339 14.00 -16.88 7.29
C GLN A 339 12.91 -16.00 7.93
N VAL A 340 11.69 -16.16 7.45
CA VAL A 340 10.46 -15.57 8.00
C VAL A 340 9.58 -16.69 8.50
N SER A 341 9.14 -16.62 9.76
CA SER A 341 8.19 -17.54 10.36
C SER A 341 6.84 -16.87 10.49
N PHE A 342 5.79 -17.59 10.16
CA PHE A 342 4.41 -17.10 10.23
C PHE A 342 3.42 -18.23 10.54
N SER A 343 2.23 -17.87 10.97
CA SER A 343 1.18 -18.82 11.27
C SER A 343 -0.04 -18.62 10.38
N VAL A 344 -0.66 -19.72 9.94
CA VAL A 344 -1.92 -19.71 9.20
C VAL A 344 -2.97 -20.39 10.04
N ALA A 345 -3.96 -19.64 10.48
CA ALA A 345 -5.14 -20.12 11.20
C ALA A 345 -6.37 -20.18 10.27
N SER A 346 -7.48 -20.76 10.75
CA SER A 346 -8.74 -20.74 10.01
C SER A 346 -9.26 -19.30 9.91
N ALA A 347 -9.48 -18.81 8.68
CA ALA A 347 -10.02 -17.49 8.45
C ALA A 347 -11.44 -17.35 9.01
N ASP A 348 -12.27 -18.39 8.99
CA ASP A 348 -13.60 -18.37 9.60
C ASP A 348 -13.52 -18.06 11.10
N ASN A 349 -12.53 -18.61 11.80
CA ASN A 349 -12.33 -18.31 13.22
C ASN A 349 -11.83 -16.87 13.42
N LEU A 350 -10.90 -16.40 12.57
CA LEU A 350 -10.37 -15.05 12.65
C LEU A 350 -11.44 -14.00 12.31
N PHE A 351 -12.27 -14.23 11.29
CA PHE A 351 -13.35 -13.32 10.91
C PHE A 351 -14.49 -13.27 11.94
N ASN A 352 -14.71 -14.32 12.73
CA ASN A 352 -15.64 -14.26 13.87
C ASN A 352 -15.18 -13.30 14.98
N GLU A 353 -13.92 -12.87 14.93
CA GLU A 353 -13.32 -11.87 15.81
C GLU A 353 -13.18 -10.49 15.09
N ILE A 354 -13.88 -10.29 13.97
CA ILE A 354 -13.87 -9.05 13.17
C ILE A 354 -14.21 -7.82 14.03
N GLY A 355 -13.48 -6.73 13.78
CA GLY A 355 -13.46 -5.55 14.62
C GLY A 355 -12.28 -5.54 15.59
N ARG A 356 -11.38 -6.52 15.46
CA ARG A 356 -10.12 -6.60 16.21
C ARG A 356 -8.94 -6.65 15.23
N ALA A 357 -7.90 -5.90 15.52
CA ALA A 357 -6.67 -5.97 14.76
C ALA A 357 -5.96 -7.31 15.03
N HIS A 358 -5.54 -7.98 13.97
CA HIS A 358 -4.74 -9.21 14.03
C HIS A 358 -3.39 -8.93 13.35
N VAL A 359 -2.32 -8.91 14.11
CA VAL A 359 -0.94 -8.68 13.61
C VAL A 359 -0.10 -9.95 13.72
#